data_cee62dfc7c4133a32419e5e1a28a5654
#
_entry.id   cee62dfc7c4133a32419e5e1a28a5654
#
_cell.length_a   1.000
_cell.length_b   1.000
_cell.length_c   1.000
_cell.angle_alpha   90.00
_cell.angle_beta   90.00
_cell.angle_gamma   90.00
#
_symmetry.space_group_name_H-M   'P 1'
#
loop_
_entity.id
_entity.type
_entity.pdbx_description
1 polymer ?
#
loop_
_entity_poly.entity_id
_entity_poly.type
_entity_poly.pdbx_seq_one_letter_code
_entity_poly.pdbx_strand_id
1 'polypeptide(L)'
;MASEAKPAKDAVRHAGKDPLPQALIGKTSATERDAITSDKFSFWLPDEVIVNPFDIVAVEQVNQADQGPSTTYGLVTTLEHRTDAPNHLANYISSNFGELGEEPNTVRQGTTVAFASVLSNSADIYMPVTSERLVRFADPEGIQEALGTDTLVKDRREDAIPAGLIKMSNGAATVAYLDRRYLLGPESAHVNISGISGLATKTSYAMFLVQSILQTVPDKNEIAVIILNVKQADLLQVDVRGPELDPEQKEVWEALGLEPVPFGSVHYLIPRGDKGRPNCYQPEPSAYALYAYDLGGTADKLDLLFSNVADTSGTIEGIYGEVMSGIGSSDAEFKDVQSWGALLEFLRERQGEKGRWRGMFAGSSIGMFRRHLRRIVQTRQTGIFVDSRSRNEKLLSHELTNVKGGHVYVVDIAKLADEEQALVFGDILRAIYAIKAEAVEDRKETSPVPEKVIIFVDELNKYAPSGRDSPITQQVLDVAERGRSLGVILISAQQFMSAVHGRVTGNSATKIIGRTGSSEVNAPDYRFLDQDIRSAVTRLAKGELLISHAIYRQPVKVIFPMPAYKQEQR
;
A
#
# COMPACT_ATOMS: atom_id res chain seq x y z
N MET A 1 40.69 -14.91 31.88
CA MET A 1 41.08 -14.86 30.45
C MET A 1 39.79 -14.65 29.67
N ALA A 2 39.56 -13.45 29.23
CA ALA A 2 38.37 -13.11 28.47
C ALA A 2 38.58 -13.50 27.01
N SER A 3 37.66 -14.33 26.48
CA SER A 3 37.60 -14.67 25.06
C SER A 3 36.88 -13.53 24.33
N GLU A 4 37.63 -12.76 23.55
CA GLU A 4 37.10 -11.74 22.66
C GLU A 4 36.27 -12.39 21.54
N ALA A 5 34.98 -12.10 21.52
CA ALA A 5 34.11 -12.41 20.37
C ALA A 5 34.55 -11.51 19.19
N LYS A 6 34.99 -12.12 18.09
CA LYS A 6 35.22 -11.43 16.82
C LYS A 6 33.91 -10.92 16.25
N PRO A 7 33.82 -9.68 15.77
CA PRO A 7 32.64 -9.18 15.12
C PRO A 7 32.45 -9.84 13.73
N ALA A 8 31.21 -10.17 13.41
CA ALA A 8 30.79 -10.70 12.12
C ALA A 8 30.98 -9.64 11.01
N LYS A 9 32.18 -9.53 10.45
CA LYS A 9 32.54 -8.61 9.35
C LYS A 9 32.59 -9.27 7.96
N ASP A 10 32.30 -10.57 7.84
CA ASP A 10 32.54 -11.30 6.58
C ASP A 10 31.28 -11.71 5.80
N ALA A 11 30.06 -11.26 6.20
CA ALA A 11 28.83 -11.68 5.54
C ALA A 11 28.41 -10.86 4.28
N VAL A 12 29.14 -9.79 3.91
CA VAL A 12 28.70 -8.83 2.87
C VAL A 12 29.57 -8.86 1.60
N ARG A 13 30.50 -9.79 1.45
CA ARG A 13 31.46 -9.78 0.32
C ARG A 13 31.06 -10.59 -0.93
N HIS A 14 29.83 -11.05 -1.11
CA HIS A 14 29.49 -11.95 -2.20
C HIS A 14 28.40 -11.51 -3.19
N ALA A 15 28.14 -10.22 -3.30
CA ALA A 15 27.41 -9.73 -4.46
C ALA A 15 28.41 -9.58 -5.65
N GLY A 16 28.75 -10.69 -6.32
CA GLY A 16 29.59 -10.66 -7.53
C GLY A 16 30.69 -11.73 -7.65
N LYS A 17 30.62 -12.83 -6.91
CA LYS A 17 31.53 -13.96 -7.10
C LYS A 17 30.76 -15.28 -7.03
N ASP A 18 31.13 -16.19 -7.90
CA ASP A 18 30.69 -17.57 -8.13
C ASP A 18 29.50 -18.07 -7.30
N PRO A 19 28.54 -18.77 -7.91
CA PRO A 19 27.39 -19.30 -7.19
C PRO A 19 27.87 -20.07 -5.95
N LEU A 20 27.39 -19.67 -4.77
CA LEU A 20 27.61 -20.41 -3.53
C LEU A 20 27.32 -21.89 -3.78
N PRO A 21 28.18 -22.84 -3.38
CA PRO A 21 27.86 -24.25 -3.53
C PRO A 21 26.48 -24.51 -2.92
N GLN A 22 25.58 -25.14 -3.68
CA GLN A 22 24.21 -25.45 -3.26
C GLN A 22 24.26 -26.36 -2.02
N ALA A 23 24.36 -25.76 -0.84
CA ALA A 23 24.43 -26.50 0.41
C ALA A 23 23.12 -27.25 0.62
N LEU A 24 23.24 -28.57 0.78
CA LEU A 24 22.12 -29.41 1.19
C LEU A 24 21.70 -29.06 2.60
N ILE A 25 20.41 -28.85 2.83
CA ILE A 25 19.87 -28.40 4.11
C ILE A 25 19.01 -29.45 4.80
N GLY A 26 18.65 -30.55 4.13
CA GLY A 26 17.85 -31.60 4.71
C GLY A 26 17.35 -32.63 3.70
N LYS A 27 16.42 -33.43 4.15
CA LYS A 27 15.70 -34.40 3.29
C LYS A 27 14.22 -34.37 3.59
N THR A 28 13.40 -34.52 2.55
CA THR A 28 11.96 -34.65 2.68
C THR A 28 11.58 -35.88 3.54
N SER A 29 10.54 -35.73 4.33
CA SER A 29 10.07 -36.73 5.25
C SER A 29 8.55 -36.71 5.35
N ALA A 30 7.90 -37.80 5.03
CA ALA A 30 6.48 -38.00 5.26
C ALA A 30 6.27 -38.98 6.42
N THR A 31 5.23 -38.76 7.19
CA THR A 31 4.79 -39.65 8.28
C THR A 31 3.29 -39.94 8.12
N GLU A 32 2.78 -40.93 8.89
CA GLU A 32 1.34 -41.21 8.91
C GLU A 32 0.49 -39.99 9.34
N ARG A 33 1.05 -39.09 10.19
CA ARG A 33 0.36 -37.88 10.68
C ARG A 33 0.58 -36.66 9.82
N ASP A 34 1.75 -36.58 9.17
CA ASP A 34 2.18 -35.43 8.35
C ASP A 34 2.52 -35.94 6.95
N ALA A 35 1.49 -36.15 6.16
CA ALA A 35 1.64 -36.56 4.76
C ALA A 35 2.17 -35.40 3.91
N ILE A 36 3.07 -35.69 2.99
CA ILE A 36 3.41 -34.79 1.89
C ILE A 36 2.26 -34.80 0.89
N THR A 37 1.83 -33.60 0.46
CA THR A 37 0.72 -33.41 -0.49
C THR A 37 1.18 -32.63 -1.72
N SER A 38 0.29 -32.36 -2.67
CA SER A 38 0.54 -31.46 -3.80
C SER A 38 0.81 -30.00 -3.39
N ASP A 39 0.36 -29.62 -2.20
CA ASP A 39 0.38 -28.23 -1.74
C ASP A 39 1.42 -27.97 -0.66
N LYS A 40 1.92 -29.02 -0.01
CA LYS A 40 2.91 -28.90 1.08
C LYS A 40 3.78 -30.12 1.21
N PHE A 41 5.02 -29.91 1.65
CA PHE A 41 5.96 -30.95 2.04
C PHE A 41 6.69 -30.58 3.33
N SER A 42 7.23 -31.59 4.00
CA SER A 42 8.08 -31.42 5.18
C SER A 42 9.44 -32.05 4.95
N PHE A 43 10.44 -31.52 5.65
CA PHE A 43 11.80 -32.03 5.62
C PHE A 43 12.49 -31.82 6.98
N TRP A 44 13.35 -32.75 7.35
CA TRP A 44 14.15 -32.63 8.57
C TRP A 44 15.45 -31.89 8.26
N LEU A 45 15.96 -31.20 9.29
CA LEU A 45 17.18 -30.40 9.25
C LEU A 45 18.26 -31.02 10.13
N PRO A 46 19.54 -31.05 9.71
CA PRO A 46 20.68 -31.25 10.59
C PRO A 46 20.78 -30.12 11.62
N ASP A 47 21.34 -30.39 12.80
CA ASP A 47 21.42 -29.45 13.92
C ASP A 47 22.21 -28.15 13.60
N GLU A 48 23.14 -28.20 12.66
CA GLU A 48 23.98 -27.05 12.28
C GLU A 48 23.38 -26.18 11.19
N VAL A 49 22.23 -26.55 10.63
CA VAL A 49 21.59 -25.84 9.52
C VAL A 49 20.54 -24.85 10.03
N ILE A 50 20.69 -23.59 9.65
CA ILE A 50 19.72 -22.54 9.97
C ILE A 50 18.78 -22.32 8.77
N VAL A 51 17.49 -22.50 9.02
CA VAL A 51 16.40 -22.18 8.10
C VAL A 51 15.38 -21.35 8.86
N ASN A 52 14.80 -20.36 8.22
CA ASN A 52 13.76 -19.52 8.82
C ASN A 52 12.46 -19.55 7.99
N PRO A 53 11.32 -19.22 8.60
CA PRO A 53 10.11 -18.94 7.83
C PRO A 53 10.37 -17.89 6.74
N PHE A 54 9.80 -18.11 5.56
CA PHE A 54 9.98 -17.36 4.31
C PHE A 54 11.26 -17.67 3.52
N ASP A 55 12.09 -18.61 3.96
CA ASP A 55 13.12 -19.15 3.06
C ASP A 55 12.46 -19.96 1.93
N ILE A 56 13.01 -19.85 0.73
CA ILE A 56 12.56 -20.62 -0.43
C ILE A 56 13.52 -21.77 -0.65
N VAL A 57 12.96 -22.96 -0.71
CA VAL A 57 13.71 -24.21 -0.84
C VAL A 57 13.35 -24.94 -2.13
N ALA A 58 14.27 -25.74 -2.61
CA ALA A 58 14.15 -26.49 -3.84
C ALA A 58 14.35 -27.99 -3.58
N VAL A 59 13.50 -28.81 -4.18
CA VAL A 59 13.52 -30.28 -4.09
C VAL A 59 13.40 -30.86 -5.47
N GLU A 60 14.25 -31.86 -5.78
CA GLU A 60 14.16 -32.57 -7.03
C GLU A 60 12.90 -33.45 -7.07
N GLN A 61 12.14 -33.35 -8.16
CA GLN A 61 10.92 -34.09 -8.41
C GLN A 61 11.06 -34.91 -9.70
N VAL A 62 10.26 -35.97 -9.80
CA VAL A 62 10.17 -36.79 -11.04
C VAL A 62 9.69 -35.91 -12.21
N ASN A 63 10.05 -36.34 -13.43
CA ASN A 63 9.54 -35.76 -14.66
C ASN A 63 9.00 -36.92 -15.56
N GLN A 64 8.40 -36.56 -16.67
CA GLN A 64 8.00 -37.53 -17.69
C GLN A 64 9.24 -38.22 -18.25
N ALA A 65 9.05 -39.45 -18.73
CA ALA A 65 10.14 -40.23 -19.34
C ALA A 65 10.88 -39.41 -20.42
N ASP A 66 12.20 -39.49 -20.42
CA ASP A 66 13.11 -38.78 -21.34
C ASP A 66 13.41 -37.32 -21.05
N GLN A 67 12.80 -36.71 -20.04
CA GLN A 67 13.15 -35.39 -19.52
C GLN A 67 13.82 -35.54 -18.16
N GLY A 68 14.91 -34.83 -17.90
CA GLY A 68 15.58 -34.88 -16.59
C GLY A 68 14.62 -34.53 -15.43
N PRO A 69 15.07 -34.67 -14.18
CA PRO A 69 14.20 -34.36 -13.03
C PRO A 69 13.74 -32.88 -13.06
N SER A 70 12.48 -32.65 -12.67
CA SER A 70 11.98 -31.31 -12.42
C SER A 70 12.35 -30.85 -11.01
N THR A 71 12.19 -29.54 -10.72
CA THR A 71 12.41 -28.97 -9.41
C THR A 71 11.09 -28.43 -8.84
N THR A 72 10.74 -28.90 -7.64
CA THR A 72 9.62 -28.33 -6.86
C THR A 72 10.17 -27.30 -5.88
N TYR A 73 9.63 -26.11 -5.91
CA TYR A 73 9.97 -25.02 -5.01
C TYR A 73 8.93 -24.89 -3.90
N GLY A 74 9.39 -24.63 -2.68
CA GLY A 74 8.53 -24.43 -1.52
C GLY A 74 8.95 -23.24 -0.67
N LEU A 75 7.97 -22.55 -0.10
CA LEU A 75 8.15 -21.50 0.89
C LEU A 75 8.07 -22.12 2.28
N VAL A 76 9.12 -22.01 3.07
CA VAL A 76 9.10 -22.45 4.47
C VAL A 76 8.12 -21.60 5.27
N THR A 77 7.16 -22.24 5.92
CA THR A 77 6.11 -21.56 6.70
C THR A 77 6.33 -21.67 8.21
N THR A 78 6.73 -22.86 8.69
CA THR A 78 6.95 -23.11 10.11
C THR A 78 8.05 -24.15 10.33
N LEU A 79 8.62 -24.15 11.53
CA LEU A 79 9.58 -25.16 11.98
C LEU A 79 9.12 -25.71 13.34
N GLU A 80 9.25 -27.02 13.52
CA GLU A 80 8.90 -27.73 14.73
C GLU A 80 10.07 -28.60 15.20
N HIS A 81 10.41 -28.54 16.47
CA HIS A 81 11.31 -29.53 17.04
C HIS A 81 10.52 -30.75 17.47
N ARG A 82 10.83 -31.90 16.91
CA ARG A 82 10.19 -33.19 17.22
C ARG A 82 11.16 -34.14 17.90
N THR A 83 10.68 -34.86 18.88
CA THR A 83 11.48 -35.78 19.72
C THR A 83 10.73 -37.09 19.93
N ASP A 84 11.48 -38.15 20.27
CA ASP A 84 10.96 -39.47 20.66
C ASP A 84 10.28 -39.48 22.04
N ALA A 85 10.35 -38.39 22.79
CA ALA A 85 9.69 -38.26 24.09
C ALA A 85 8.16 -38.23 23.96
N PRO A 86 7.42 -39.13 24.63
CA PRO A 86 5.97 -39.19 24.52
C PRO A 86 5.26 -37.98 25.18
N ASN A 87 5.91 -37.33 26.14
CA ASN A 87 5.39 -36.16 26.85
C ASN A 87 6.51 -35.42 27.63
N HIS A 88 6.21 -34.24 28.18
CA HIS A 88 7.15 -33.43 28.94
C HIS A 88 7.66 -34.09 30.21
N LEU A 89 6.84 -34.94 30.88
CA LEU A 89 7.26 -35.69 32.07
C LEU A 89 8.39 -36.69 31.74
N ALA A 90 8.32 -37.32 30.57
CA ALA A 90 9.39 -38.22 30.11
C ALA A 90 10.72 -37.46 29.91
N ASN A 91 10.68 -36.24 29.38
CA ASN A 91 11.87 -35.40 29.29
C ASN A 91 12.40 -35.00 30.67
N TYR A 92 11.51 -34.58 31.60
CA TYR A 92 11.88 -34.23 32.94
C TYR A 92 12.60 -35.41 33.68
N ILE A 93 12.05 -36.60 33.57
CA ILE A 93 12.66 -37.81 34.17
C ILE A 93 13.99 -38.12 33.52
N SER A 94 14.10 -38.04 32.16
CA SER A 94 15.34 -38.28 31.43
C SER A 94 16.45 -37.30 31.80
N SER A 95 16.10 -36.10 32.15
CA SER A 95 17.01 -35.04 32.60
C SER A 95 17.24 -35.07 34.12
N ASN A 96 17.38 -36.25 34.69
CA ASN A 96 17.64 -36.46 36.11
C ASN A 96 16.66 -35.66 37.03
N PHE A 97 15.35 -35.81 36.76
CA PHE A 97 14.27 -35.11 37.51
C PHE A 97 14.44 -33.58 37.53
N GLY A 98 14.98 -32.98 36.45
CA GLY A 98 15.11 -31.55 36.26
C GLY A 98 16.37 -30.91 36.85
N GLU A 99 17.37 -31.69 37.21
CA GLU A 99 18.68 -31.17 37.63
C GLU A 99 19.39 -30.48 36.44
N LEU A 100 19.51 -29.17 36.52
CA LEU A 100 20.01 -28.34 35.41
C LEU A 100 21.53 -28.42 35.18
N GLY A 101 22.28 -28.91 36.17
CA GLY A 101 23.74 -28.97 36.12
C GLY A 101 24.31 -30.34 35.73
N GLU A 102 23.48 -31.33 35.51
CA GLU A 102 23.91 -32.70 35.23
C GLU A 102 23.53 -33.13 33.80
N GLU A 103 24.31 -34.07 33.25
CA GLU A 103 23.95 -34.68 31.96
C GLU A 103 22.69 -35.51 32.08
N PRO A 104 21.84 -35.54 31.05
CA PRO A 104 20.62 -36.32 31.07
C PRO A 104 20.92 -37.82 31.21
N ASN A 105 20.17 -38.55 32.03
CA ASN A 105 20.26 -40.00 32.19
C ASN A 105 19.98 -40.75 30.90
N THR A 106 19.19 -40.18 30.01
CA THR A 106 18.89 -40.70 28.70
C THR A 106 18.83 -39.57 27.69
N VAL A 107 19.74 -39.61 26.70
CA VAL A 107 19.72 -38.65 25.57
C VAL A 107 18.51 -38.96 24.69
N ARG A 108 17.61 -38.01 24.58
CA ARG A 108 16.44 -38.13 23.69
C ARG A 108 16.86 -37.84 22.26
N GLN A 109 16.34 -38.66 21.36
CA GLN A 109 16.48 -38.40 19.92
C GLN A 109 15.52 -37.29 19.53
N GLY A 110 15.98 -36.34 18.74
CA GLY A 110 15.16 -35.23 18.28
C GLY A 110 15.72 -34.60 17.00
N THR A 111 14.87 -33.94 16.24
CA THR A 111 15.25 -33.21 15.05
C THR A 111 14.30 -32.05 14.81
N THR A 112 14.79 -31.04 14.12
CA THR A 112 13.95 -29.95 13.64
C THR A 112 13.36 -30.33 12.27
N VAL A 113 12.05 -30.22 12.13
CA VAL A 113 11.30 -30.43 10.91
C VAL A 113 10.78 -29.10 10.40
N ALA A 114 11.09 -28.77 9.16
CA ALA A 114 10.53 -27.61 8.47
C ALA A 114 9.36 -28.03 7.58
N PHE A 115 8.33 -27.18 7.56
CA PHE A 115 7.16 -27.33 6.70
C PHE A 115 7.20 -26.25 5.63
N ALA A 116 6.97 -26.65 4.38
CA ALA A 116 7.00 -25.75 3.24
C ALA A 116 5.71 -25.87 2.41
N SER A 117 5.12 -24.72 2.05
CA SER A 117 4.04 -24.63 1.07
C SER A 117 4.63 -24.64 -0.34
N VAL A 118 4.09 -25.46 -1.23
CA VAL A 118 4.55 -25.54 -2.64
C VAL A 118 4.25 -24.22 -3.35
N LEU A 119 5.28 -23.63 -3.94
CA LEU A 119 5.17 -22.43 -4.78
C LEU A 119 4.95 -22.79 -6.25
N SER A 120 5.83 -23.58 -6.81
CA SER A 120 5.81 -23.98 -8.22
C SER A 120 6.59 -25.26 -8.45
N ASN A 121 6.50 -25.79 -9.66
CA ASN A 121 7.39 -26.84 -10.17
C ASN A 121 7.85 -26.43 -11.58
N SER A 122 9.11 -26.64 -11.89
CA SER A 122 9.74 -26.23 -13.16
C SER A 122 9.14 -26.89 -14.42
N ALA A 123 8.35 -27.96 -14.24
CA ALA A 123 7.65 -28.67 -15.32
C ALA A 123 6.13 -28.78 -15.08
N ASP A 124 5.56 -27.94 -14.23
CA ASP A 124 4.13 -27.94 -13.83
C ASP A 124 3.63 -29.29 -13.28
N ILE A 125 4.51 -30.02 -12.59
CA ILE A 125 4.18 -31.30 -11.98
C ILE A 125 3.84 -31.10 -10.50
N TYR A 126 2.57 -31.18 -10.15
CA TYR A 126 2.06 -31.00 -8.78
C TYR A 126 1.77 -32.33 -8.07
N MET A 127 2.52 -33.38 -8.38
CA MET A 127 2.51 -34.62 -7.59
C MET A 127 3.25 -34.39 -6.26
N PRO A 128 2.84 -35.05 -5.17
CA PRO A 128 3.57 -34.97 -3.91
C PRO A 128 5.03 -35.38 -4.09
N VAL A 129 5.96 -34.63 -3.53
CA VAL A 129 7.37 -34.98 -3.47
C VAL A 129 7.52 -36.23 -2.61
N THR A 130 8.30 -37.22 -3.06
CA THR A 130 8.54 -38.45 -2.28
C THR A 130 9.48 -38.16 -1.10
N SER A 131 9.42 -39.03 -0.07
CA SER A 131 10.37 -38.95 1.06
C SER A 131 11.81 -39.20 0.61
N GLU A 132 12.77 -38.82 1.45
CA GLU A 132 14.22 -38.98 1.28
C GLU A 132 14.83 -38.20 0.11
N ARG A 133 14.10 -37.25 -0.46
CA ARG A 133 14.66 -36.31 -1.45
C ARG A 133 15.48 -35.23 -0.78
N LEU A 134 16.62 -34.90 -1.40
CA LEU A 134 17.50 -33.82 -0.92
C LEU A 134 16.84 -32.46 -1.09
N VAL A 135 16.92 -31.68 -0.05
CA VAL A 135 16.43 -30.27 0.00
C VAL A 135 17.61 -29.33 0.02
N ARG A 136 17.54 -28.27 -0.76
CA ARG A 136 18.53 -27.19 -0.80
C ARG A 136 17.83 -25.83 -0.75
N PHE A 137 18.55 -24.78 -0.41
CA PHE A 137 18.05 -23.42 -0.67
C PHE A 137 17.89 -23.21 -2.18
N ALA A 138 16.83 -22.51 -2.59
CA ALA A 138 16.73 -22.04 -3.96
C ALA A 138 17.82 -20.99 -4.21
N ASP A 139 18.49 -21.07 -5.36
CA ASP A 139 19.38 -20.01 -5.81
C ASP A 139 18.58 -18.81 -6.34
N PRO A 140 19.20 -17.65 -6.61
CA PRO A 140 18.49 -16.46 -7.08
C PRO A 140 17.62 -16.70 -8.32
N GLU A 141 18.06 -17.52 -9.26
CA GLU A 141 17.29 -17.87 -10.46
C GLU A 141 16.10 -18.76 -10.11
N GLY A 142 16.32 -19.77 -9.25
CA GLY A 142 15.27 -20.64 -8.74
C GLY A 142 14.22 -19.89 -7.90
N ILE A 143 14.60 -18.82 -7.19
CA ILE A 143 13.64 -17.94 -6.51
C ILE A 143 12.74 -17.22 -7.51
N GLN A 144 13.29 -16.71 -8.61
CA GLN A 144 12.49 -16.07 -9.67
C GLN A 144 11.52 -17.07 -10.32
N GLU A 145 11.98 -18.27 -10.60
CA GLU A 145 11.14 -19.36 -11.12
C GLU A 145 10.05 -19.76 -10.12
N ALA A 146 10.41 -19.89 -8.84
CA ALA A 146 9.49 -20.21 -7.75
C ALA A 146 8.33 -19.18 -7.65
N LEU A 147 8.63 -17.91 -7.90
CA LEU A 147 7.66 -16.81 -7.83
C LEU A 147 6.91 -16.57 -9.16
N GLY A 148 7.30 -17.26 -10.25
CA GLY A 148 6.74 -17.02 -11.57
C GLY A 148 7.16 -15.69 -12.19
N THR A 149 8.30 -15.14 -11.77
CA THR A 149 8.85 -13.87 -12.26
C THR A 149 10.01 -14.01 -13.23
N ASP A 150 10.47 -15.24 -13.47
CA ASP A 150 11.59 -15.54 -14.36
C ASP A 150 11.33 -15.09 -15.81
N THR A 151 10.15 -15.40 -16.37
CA THR A 151 9.74 -14.96 -17.71
C THR A 151 9.53 -13.45 -17.76
N LEU A 152 9.01 -12.84 -16.70
CA LEU A 152 8.86 -11.39 -16.58
C LEU A 152 10.24 -10.71 -16.67
N VAL A 153 11.23 -11.21 -15.93
CA VAL A 153 12.58 -10.63 -15.90
C VAL A 153 13.36 -10.91 -17.20
N LYS A 154 13.19 -12.09 -17.82
CA LYS A 154 13.91 -12.48 -19.06
C LYS A 154 13.33 -11.83 -20.32
N ASP A 155 11.99 -11.86 -20.46
CA ASP A 155 11.32 -11.57 -21.72
C ASP A 155 10.60 -10.21 -21.73
N ARG A 156 10.30 -9.64 -20.55
CA ARG A 156 9.53 -8.39 -20.36
C ARG A 156 10.10 -7.53 -19.25
N ARG A 157 11.41 -7.30 -19.30
CA ARG A 157 12.13 -6.58 -18.25
C ARG A 157 11.55 -5.19 -17.94
N GLU A 158 11.00 -4.51 -18.94
CA GLU A 158 10.32 -3.22 -18.81
C GLU A 158 9.03 -3.27 -18.00
N ASP A 159 8.44 -4.45 -17.83
CA ASP A 159 7.27 -4.67 -16.98
C ASP A 159 7.64 -5.07 -15.54
N ALA A 160 8.91 -5.36 -15.26
CA ALA A 160 9.39 -5.83 -13.97
C ALA A 160 9.74 -4.66 -13.03
N ILE A 161 8.83 -4.33 -12.12
CA ILE A 161 9.01 -3.24 -11.14
C ILE A 161 9.66 -3.79 -9.86
N PRO A 162 10.88 -3.35 -9.47
CA PRO A 162 11.50 -3.76 -8.21
C PRO A 162 10.66 -3.34 -7.00
N ALA A 163 10.36 -4.29 -6.12
CA ALA A 163 9.48 -4.08 -4.96
C ALA A 163 10.16 -4.32 -3.60
N GLY A 164 11.40 -4.75 -3.62
CA GLY A 164 12.22 -5.03 -2.44
C GLY A 164 13.15 -6.21 -2.66
N LEU A 165 13.93 -6.55 -1.65
CA LEU A 165 14.82 -7.71 -1.65
C LEU A 165 14.26 -8.84 -0.80
N ILE A 166 14.25 -10.04 -1.35
CA ILE A 166 14.07 -11.29 -0.62
C ILE A 166 15.44 -11.68 -0.09
N LYS A 167 15.61 -11.75 1.23
CA LYS A 167 16.83 -12.25 1.88
C LYS A 167 16.60 -13.64 2.45
N MET A 168 17.47 -14.58 2.11
CA MET A 168 17.46 -15.95 2.57
C MET A 168 18.40 -16.14 3.77
N SER A 169 18.14 -17.17 4.59
CA SER A 169 18.97 -17.50 5.76
C SER A 169 20.42 -17.86 5.43
N ASN A 170 20.69 -18.34 4.22
CA ASN A 170 22.05 -18.61 3.72
C ASN A 170 22.80 -17.35 3.23
N GLY A 171 22.19 -16.17 3.35
CA GLY A 171 22.77 -14.90 2.89
C GLY A 171 22.50 -14.57 1.41
N ALA A 172 21.89 -15.48 0.65
CA ALA A 172 21.48 -15.16 -0.72
C ALA A 172 20.37 -14.09 -0.71
N ALA A 173 20.41 -13.20 -1.70
CA ALA A 173 19.38 -12.19 -1.87
C ALA A 173 19.00 -12.06 -3.35
N THR A 174 17.74 -11.80 -3.60
CA THR A 174 17.23 -11.53 -4.95
C THR A 174 16.13 -10.46 -4.92
N VAL A 175 15.91 -9.81 -6.06
CA VAL A 175 14.88 -8.77 -6.18
C VAL A 175 13.50 -9.41 -6.30
N ALA A 176 12.56 -8.96 -5.49
CA ALA A 176 11.14 -9.25 -5.69
C ALA A 176 10.58 -8.27 -6.74
N TYR A 177 10.02 -8.79 -7.83
CA TYR A 177 9.45 -7.99 -8.91
C TYR A 177 7.92 -8.05 -8.93
N LEU A 178 7.28 -6.90 -9.10
CA LEU A 178 5.85 -6.81 -9.43
C LEU A 178 5.70 -6.66 -10.94
N ASP A 179 4.71 -7.32 -11.52
CA ASP A 179 4.37 -7.13 -12.94
C ASP A 179 3.57 -5.83 -13.11
N ARG A 180 4.10 -4.90 -13.91
CA ARG A 180 3.51 -3.60 -14.20
C ARG A 180 2.06 -3.70 -14.65
N ARG A 181 1.69 -4.75 -15.41
CA ARG A 181 0.35 -4.94 -15.94
C ARG A 181 -0.69 -5.19 -14.85
N TYR A 182 -0.27 -5.79 -13.72
CA TYR A 182 -1.13 -6.01 -12.55
C TYR A 182 -1.01 -4.89 -11.50
N LEU A 183 -0.01 -4.02 -11.65
CA LEU A 183 0.22 -2.89 -10.75
C LEU A 183 -0.43 -1.59 -11.27
N LEU A 184 -0.27 -1.33 -12.58
CA LEU A 184 -0.68 -0.09 -13.25
C LEU A 184 -1.73 -0.31 -14.37
N GLY A 185 -2.14 -1.56 -14.61
CA GLY A 185 -3.01 -1.96 -15.70
C GLY A 185 -2.23 -2.47 -16.92
N PRO A 186 -2.88 -3.15 -17.87
CA PRO A 186 -4.33 -3.28 -18.00
C PRO A 186 -4.96 -4.46 -17.25
N GLU A 187 -4.18 -5.47 -16.80
CA GLU A 187 -4.73 -6.71 -16.22
C GLU A 187 -5.43 -6.44 -14.88
N SER A 188 -4.77 -5.70 -14.01
CA SER A 188 -5.31 -5.23 -12.75
C SER A 188 -4.64 -3.92 -12.33
N ALA A 189 -5.07 -3.34 -11.20
CA ALA A 189 -4.47 -2.13 -10.66
C ALA A 189 -4.66 -2.07 -9.14
N HIS A 190 -4.22 -0.95 -8.58
CA HIS A 190 -4.35 -0.54 -7.20
C HIS A 190 -3.49 -1.34 -6.23
N VAL A 191 -3.00 -0.63 -5.23
CA VAL A 191 -2.15 -1.14 -4.16
C VAL A 191 -2.77 -0.80 -2.81
N ASN A 192 -2.87 -1.78 -1.94
CA ASN A 192 -3.31 -1.60 -0.58
C ASN A 192 -2.17 -1.91 0.39
N ILE A 193 -1.77 -0.93 1.21
CA ILE A 193 -0.66 -1.04 2.17
C ILE A 193 -1.23 -0.95 3.58
N SER A 194 -1.05 -2.00 4.39
CA SER A 194 -1.54 -2.04 5.76
C SER A 194 -0.42 -2.33 6.77
N GLY A 195 -0.61 -1.92 8.03
CA GLY A 195 0.33 -2.21 9.13
C GLY A 195 0.34 -1.15 10.20
N ILE A 196 0.90 -1.47 11.37
CA ILE A 196 0.95 -0.60 12.54
C ILE A 196 1.73 0.67 12.26
N SER A 197 1.23 1.81 12.72
CA SER A 197 1.91 3.11 12.66
C SER A 197 3.14 3.15 13.61
N GLY A 198 4.14 3.95 13.28
CA GLY A 198 5.34 4.16 14.11
C GLY A 198 6.59 3.41 13.67
N LEU A 199 6.46 2.41 12.81
CA LEU A 199 7.61 1.72 12.20
C LEU A 199 8.07 2.37 10.88
N ALA A 200 7.51 3.52 10.51
CA ALA A 200 7.80 4.30 9.29
C ALA A 200 7.75 3.46 7.99
N THR A 201 6.92 2.39 7.97
CA THR A 201 6.95 1.42 6.88
C THR A 201 5.96 1.75 5.76
N LYS A 202 4.72 2.17 6.09
CA LYS A 202 3.66 2.33 5.08
C LYS A 202 3.94 3.45 4.07
N THR A 203 4.06 4.68 4.57
CA THR A 203 4.32 5.86 3.74
C THR A 203 5.69 5.76 3.07
N SER A 204 6.72 5.30 3.81
CA SER A 204 8.07 5.10 3.26
C SER A 204 8.07 4.06 2.13
N TYR A 205 7.36 2.94 2.31
CA TYR A 205 7.24 1.92 1.27
C TYR A 205 6.45 2.43 0.06
N ALA A 206 5.34 3.15 0.27
CA ALA A 206 4.57 3.74 -0.82
C ALA A 206 5.44 4.68 -1.66
N MET A 207 6.23 5.54 -1.03
CA MET A 207 7.14 6.45 -1.72
C MET A 207 8.27 5.72 -2.42
N PHE A 208 8.84 4.68 -1.80
CA PHE A 208 9.81 3.81 -2.44
C PHE A 208 9.21 3.14 -3.70
N LEU A 209 8.00 2.58 -3.60
CA LEU A 209 7.33 1.93 -4.73
C LEU A 209 7.06 2.92 -5.88
N VAL A 210 6.60 4.14 -5.56
CA VAL A 210 6.41 5.20 -6.57
C VAL A 210 7.73 5.58 -7.23
N GLN A 211 8.82 5.71 -6.47
CA GLN A 211 10.16 5.96 -7.03
C GLN A 211 10.62 4.79 -7.92
N SER A 212 10.41 3.55 -7.48
CA SER A 212 10.73 2.36 -8.28
C SER A 212 9.97 2.38 -9.61
N ILE A 213 8.66 2.66 -9.59
CA ILE A 213 7.85 2.79 -10.80
C ILE A 213 8.44 3.86 -11.74
N LEU A 214 8.66 5.08 -11.22
CA LEU A 214 9.15 6.21 -12.05
C LEU A 214 10.56 6.01 -12.61
N GLN A 215 11.39 5.19 -11.96
CA GLN A 215 12.74 4.87 -12.44
C GLN A 215 12.77 3.68 -13.40
N THR A 216 11.78 2.80 -13.35
CA THR A 216 11.79 1.53 -14.11
C THR A 216 10.97 1.60 -15.38
N VAL A 217 9.85 2.36 -15.40
CA VAL A 217 9.00 2.47 -16.59
C VAL A 217 9.76 3.08 -17.78
N PRO A 218 9.57 2.57 -19.01
CA PRO A 218 10.31 3.02 -20.19
C PRO A 218 10.12 4.51 -20.48
N ASP A 219 8.89 5.03 -20.36
CA ASP A 219 8.60 6.46 -20.47
C ASP A 219 7.87 6.96 -19.22
N LYS A 220 8.62 7.61 -18.33
CA LYS A 220 8.07 8.25 -17.14
C LYS A 220 7.03 9.34 -17.45
N ASN A 221 7.05 9.91 -18.68
CA ASN A 221 6.08 10.93 -19.08
C ASN A 221 4.69 10.35 -19.32
N GLU A 222 4.52 9.03 -19.34
CA GLU A 222 3.22 8.38 -19.34
C GLU A 222 2.54 8.42 -17.96
N ILE A 223 3.28 8.73 -16.89
CA ILE A 223 2.79 8.63 -15.51
C ILE A 223 2.85 9.98 -14.79
N ALA A 224 1.73 10.47 -14.28
CA ALA A 224 1.69 11.53 -13.28
C ALA A 224 1.42 10.93 -11.88
N VAL A 225 1.94 11.59 -10.86
CA VAL A 225 1.74 11.16 -9.46
C VAL A 225 1.11 12.28 -8.66
N ILE A 226 0.04 11.97 -7.92
CA ILE A 226 -0.59 12.88 -6.96
C ILE A 226 -0.44 12.25 -5.58
N ILE A 227 0.13 12.99 -4.64
CA ILE A 227 0.40 12.57 -3.28
C ILE A 227 -0.39 13.46 -2.32
N LEU A 228 -1.24 12.86 -1.48
CA LEU A 228 -1.89 13.61 -0.40
C LEU A 228 -1.00 13.59 0.85
N ASN A 229 -0.55 14.77 1.28
CA ASN A 229 0.08 14.93 2.59
C ASN A 229 -1.02 15.10 3.65
N VAL A 230 -1.24 14.05 4.44
CA VAL A 230 -2.31 14.00 5.47
C VAL A 230 -1.79 14.15 6.89
N LYS A 231 -0.47 14.08 7.09
CA LYS A 231 0.17 14.11 8.43
C LYS A 231 1.35 15.06 8.44
N GLN A 232 1.30 16.05 9.30
CA GLN A 232 2.42 16.98 9.52
C GLN A 232 3.07 17.46 8.21
N ALA A 233 4.39 17.58 8.17
CA ALA A 233 5.15 17.95 6.99
C ALA A 233 5.85 16.74 6.32
N ASP A 234 5.41 15.53 6.60
CA ASP A 234 6.08 14.27 6.23
C ASP A 234 6.42 14.18 4.72
N LEU A 235 5.57 14.75 3.85
CA LEU A 235 5.73 14.70 2.40
C LEU A 235 5.94 16.09 1.75
N LEU A 236 6.21 17.13 2.55
CA LEU A 236 6.41 18.50 2.05
C LEU A 236 7.85 18.79 1.60
N GLN A 237 8.75 17.83 1.66
CA GLN A 237 10.15 17.94 1.22
C GLN A 237 10.60 16.70 0.43
N VAL A 238 9.70 16.12 -0.38
CA VAL A 238 10.03 14.91 -1.16
C VAL A 238 11.03 15.17 -2.31
N ASP A 239 11.21 16.42 -2.73
CA ASP A 239 12.20 16.91 -3.70
C ASP A 239 13.54 17.27 -3.05
N VAL A 240 13.62 17.32 -1.73
CA VAL A 240 14.84 17.66 -1.01
C VAL A 240 15.59 16.38 -0.64
N ARG A 241 16.91 16.35 -0.89
CA ARG A 241 17.73 15.20 -0.53
C ARG A 241 17.75 14.99 0.98
N GLY A 242 17.52 13.74 1.39
CA GLY A 242 17.60 13.30 2.78
C GLY A 242 19.03 13.28 3.32
N PRO A 243 19.21 12.91 4.60
CA PRO A 243 20.51 12.64 5.16
C PRO A 243 21.22 11.53 4.36
N GLU A 244 22.55 11.46 4.50
CA GLU A 244 23.32 10.41 3.85
C GLU A 244 22.87 9.03 4.36
N LEU A 245 22.54 8.15 3.41
CA LEU A 245 22.19 6.77 3.71
C LEU A 245 23.41 6.01 4.23
N ASP A 246 23.20 5.14 5.21
CA ASP A 246 24.23 4.24 5.66
C ASP A 246 24.64 3.23 4.55
N PRO A 247 25.79 2.57 4.66
CA PRO A 247 26.29 1.65 3.65
C PRO A 247 25.30 0.51 3.34
N GLU A 248 24.64 -0.04 4.34
CA GLU A 248 23.70 -1.13 4.17
C GLU A 248 22.47 -0.69 3.34
N GLN A 249 21.97 0.51 3.58
CA GLN A 249 20.86 1.07 2.81
C GLN A 249 21.27 1.38 1.36
N LYS A 250 22.48 1.86 1.12
CA LYS A 250 23.00 2.06 -0.24
C LYS A 250 23.11 0.76 -1.01
N GLU A 251 23.61 -0.30 -0.36
CA GLU A 251 23.67 -1.65 -0.95
C GLU A 251 22.29 -2.18 -1.35
N VAL A 252 21.25 -1.91 -0.55
CA VAL A 252 19.88 -2.32 -0.90
C VAL A 252 19.39 -1.58 -2.15
N TRP A 253 19.61 -0.25 -2.25
CA TRP A 253 19.26 0.52 -3.45
C TRP A 253 19.99 0.00 -4.70
N GLU A 254 21.27 -0.26 -4.59
CA GLU A 254 22.12 -0.79 -5.67
C GLU A 254 21.67 -2.18 -6.11
N ALA A 255 21.38 -3.08 -5.16
CA ALA A 255 20.89 -4.43 -5.45
C ALA A 255 19.53 -4.43 -6.17
N LEU A 256 18.69 -3.41 -5.93
CA LEU A 256 17.43 -3.21 -6.64
C LEU A 256 17.62 -2.62 -8.06
N GLY A 257 18.82 -2.15 -8.40
CA GLY A 257 19.11 -1.45 -9.65
C GLY A 257 18.46 -0.06 -9.72
N LEU A 258 18.23 0.57 -8.57
CA LEU A 258 17.58 1.88 -8.43
C LEU A 258 18.54 2.90 -7.81
N GLU A 259 18.35 4.17 -8.17
CA GLU A 259 19.14 5.27 -7.62
C GLU A 259 18.49 5.88 -6.36
N PRO A 260 19.24 6.11 -5.27
CA PRO A 260 18.74 6.78 -4.08
C PRO A 260 18.70 8.30 -4.28
N VAL A 261 17.71 8.77 -5.03
CA VAL A 261 17.51 10.19 -5.34
C VAL A 261 16.15 10.69 -4.84
N PRO A 262 15.98 11.98 -4.49
CA PRO A 262 14.68 12.55 -4.20
C PRO A 262 13.80 12.59 -5.47
N PHE A 263 12.51 12.91 -5.30
CA PHE A 263 11.61 13.08 -6.43
C PHE A 263 12.00 14.30 -7.26
N GLY A 264 11.94 14.18 -8.58
CA GLY A 264 12.10 15.29 -9.51
C GLY A 264 10.74 15.90 -9.90
N SER A 265 10.76 17.12 -10.44
CA SER A 265 9.58 17.81 -10.99
C SER A 265 8.38 17.84 -10.04
N VAL A 266 8.63 18.21 -8.78
CA VAL A 266 7.60 18.24 -7.72
C VAL A 266 6.88 19.59 -7.70
N HIS A 267 5.55 19.56 -7.60
CA HIS A 267 4.66 20.70 -7.46
C HIS A 267 3.90 20.59 -6.15
N TYR A 268 4.08 21.57 -5.27
CA TYR A 268 3.37 21.62 -3.99
C TYR A 268 2.13 22.51 -4.09
N LEU A 269 0.99 21.96 -3.69
CA LEU A 269 -0.31 22.62 -3.63
C LEU A 269 -0.69 22.71 -2.15
N ILE A 270 -0.63 23.93 -1.60
CA ILE A 270 -0.81 24.18 -0.17
C ILE A 270 -2.15 24.89 0.05
N PRO A 271 -2.97 24.50 1.04
CA PRO A 271 -4.21 25.20 1.30
C PRO A 271 -3.95 26.64 1.77
N ARG A 272 -4.75 27.56 1.25
CA ARG A 272 -4.77 28.92 1.73
C ARG A 272 -5.22 28.95 3.19
N GLY A 273 -4.52 29.69 4.00
CA GLY A 273 -4.86 29.95 5.40
C GLY A 273 -5.33 31.41 5.64
N ASP A 274 -5.43 31.79 6.91
CA ASP A 274 -5.82 33.14 7.30
C ASP A 274 -4.92 34.19 6.64
N LYS A 275 -5.53 35.28 6.19
CA LYS A 275 -4.86 36.42 5.52
C LYS A 275 -4.03 36.02 4.29
N GLY A 276 -4.37 34.95 3.60
CA GLY A 276 -3.68 34.50 2.40
C GLY A 276 -2.31 33.87 2.66
N ARG A 277 -2.01 33.44 3.89
CA ARG A 277 -0.79 32.71 4.22
C ARG A 277 -0.99 31.21 3.95
N PRO A 278 0.10 30.42 3.75
CA PRO A 278 -0.02 28.97 3.64
C PRO A 278 -0.51 28.35 4.97
N ASN A 279 -1.43 27.40 4.88
CA ASN A 279 -1.93 26.65 6.03
C ASN A 279 -1.30 25.24 6.06
N CYS A 280 0.02 25.16 6.23
CA CYS A 280 0.77 23.90 6.32
C CYS A 280 1.58 23.81 7.62
N TYR A 281 2.06 22.61 7.93
CA TYR A 281 3.06 22.40 8.97
C TYR A 281 4.44 22.86 8.48
N GLN A 282 5.34 23.18 9.40
CA GLN A 282 6.72 23.54 9.10
C GLN A 282 7.61 22.28 9.06
N PRO A 283 8.63 22.23 8.20
CA PRO A 283 9.04 23.28 7.27
C PRO A 283 8.17 23.36 6.01
N GLU A 284 7.93 24.58 5.52
CA GLU A 284 7.26 24.82 4.23
C GLU A 284 8.14 24.36 3.06
N PRO A 285 7.55 23.93 1.91
CA PRO A 285 8.29 23.77 0.67
C PRO A 285 8.89 25.10 0.18
N SER A 286 10.01 25.01 -0.53
CA SER A 286 10.69 26.21 -1.07
C SER A 286 9.88 26.95 -2.14
N ALA A 287 9.01 26.24 -2.86
CA ALA A 287 8.11 26.79 -3.87
C ALA A 287 6.77 26.05 -3.81
N TYR A 288 5.66 26.77 -3.85
CA TYR A 288 4.32 26.22 -3.81
C TYR A 288 3.29 27.13 -4.47
N ALA A 289 2.13 26.57 -4.83
CA ALA A 289 0.95 27.32 -5.18
C ALA A 289 -0.11 27.20 -4.07
N LEU A 290 -0.79 28.30 -3.77
CA LEU A 290 -1.92 28.28 -2.85
C LEU A 290 -3.20 27.87 -3.58
N TYR A 291 -4.00 27.00 -2.96
CA TYR A 291 -5.33 26.67 -3.44
C TYR A 291 -6.42 27.10 -2.45
N ALA A 292 -7.58 27.50 -2.98
CA ALA A 292 -8.73 27.95 -2.21
C ALA A 292 -10.04 27.62 -2.95
N TYR A 293 -11.15 27.63 -2.22
CA TYR A 293 -12.46 27.30 -2.70
C TYR A 293 -13.43 28.48 -2.55
N ASP A 294 -13.81 29.09 -3.67
CA ASP A 294 -14.97 29.96 -3.75
C ASP A 294 -16.23 29.18 -4.04
N LEU A 295 -17.40 29.78 -3.84
CA LEU A 295 -18.67 29.10 -4.02
C LEU A 295 -18.85 28.57 -5.45
N GLY A 296 -18.52 29.37 -6.47
CA GLY A 296 -18.66 28.99 -7.86
C GLY A 296 -17.82 27.78 -8.26
N GLY A 297 -16.57 27.69 -7.75
CA GLY A 297 -15.67 26.54 -8.00
C GLY A 297 -15.96 25.32 -7.14
N THR A 298 -16.92 25.40 -6.20
CA THR A 298 -17.23 24.32 -5.25
C THR A 298 -18.67 23.84 -5.36
N ALA A 299 -19.52 24.55 -6.10
CA ALA A 299 -20.95 24.28 -6.16
C ALA A 299 -21.26 22.84 -6.55
N ASP A 300 -20.55 22.30 -7.54
CA ASP A 300 -20.67 20.91 -8.04
C ASP A 300 -20.08 19.84 -7.10
N LYS A 301 -19.50 20.26 -5.96
CA LYS A 301 -18.80 19.39 -4.98
C LYS A 301 -19.33 19.58 -3.55
N LEU A 302 -20.43 20.29 -3.40
CA LEU A 302 -21.00 20.66 -2.10
C LEU A 302 -21.36 19.43 -1.25
N ASP A 303 -21.77 18.33 -1.88
CA ASP A 303 -22.06 17.04 -1.26
C ASP A 303 -20.88 16.48 -0.45
N LEU A 304 -19.64 16.72 -0.89
CA LEU A 304 -18.43 16.24 -0.22
C LEU A 304 -18.27 16.83 1.19
N LEU A 305 -18.74 18.07 1.41
CA LEU A 305 -18.74 18.72 2.74
C LEU A 305 -19.70 18.05 3.73
N PHE A 306 -20.62 17.23 3.23
CA PHE A 306 -21.59 16.48 4.04
C PHE A 306 -21.24 15.01 4.18
N SER A 307 -20.07 14.57 3.74
CA SER A 307 -19.63 13.17 3.80
C SER A 307 -19.66 12.57 5.20
N ASN A 308 -19.56 13.38 6.26
CA ASN A 308 -19.61 12.95 7.66
C ASN A 308 -21.00 13.11 8.30
N VAL A 309 -22.02 13.52 7.53
CA VAL A 309 -23.38 13.71 8.03
C VAL A 309 -24.19 12.45 7.76
N ALA A 310 -24.79 11.88 8.80
CA ALA A 310 -25.74 10.78 8.62
C ALA A 310 -27.07 11.35 8.08
N ASP A 311 -27.46 10.97 6.88
CA ASP A 311 -28.73 11.35 6.24
C ASP A 311 -29.55 10.12 5.86
N THR A 312 -30.16 9.48 6.86
CA THR A 312 -31.00 8.30 6.66
C THR A 312 -32.28 8.55 5.87
N SER A 313 -32.69 9.84 5.73
CA SER A 313 -33.91 10.26 5.05
C SER A 313 -33.67 10.79 3.64
N GLY A 314 -32.41 10.96 3.21
CA GLY A 314 -32.07 11.62 1.94
C GLY A 314 -32.43 13.12 1.89
N THR A 315 -32.75 13.71 3.05
CA THR A 315 -33.20 15.11 3.09
C THR A 315 -32.05 16.10 2.88
N ILE A 316 -30.88 15.81 3.44
CA ILE A 316 -29.67 16.64 3.24
C ILE A 316 -29.19 16.49 1.80
N GLU A 317 -29.22 15.26 1.27
CA GLU A 317 -28.95 14.97 -0.13
C GLU A 317 -29.85 15.78 -1.07
N GLY A 318 -31.14 15.81 -0.83
CA GLY A 318 -32.07 16.62 -1.61
C GLY A 318 -31.75 18.11 -1.54
N ILE A 319 -31.39 18.65 -0.36
CA ILE A 319 -31.06 20.07 -0.20
C ILE A 319 -29.78 20.44 -0.95
N TYR A 320 -28.70 19.65 -0.82
CA TYR A 320 -27.48 19.99 -1.57
C TYR A 320 -27.66 19.78 -3.08
N GLY A 321 -28.48 18.81 -3.51
CA GLY A 321 -28.84 18.62 -4.91
C GLY A 321 -29.52 19.87 -5.51
N GLU A 322 -30.51 20.48 -4.82
CA GLU A 322 -31.15 21.72 -5.24
C GLU A 322 -30.16 22.89 -5.26
N VAL A 323 -29.29 23.01 -4.25
CA VAL A 323 -28.28 24.07 -4.18
C VAL A 323 -27.25 23.93 -5.30
N MET A 324 -26.75 22.70 -5.54
CA MET A 324 -25.77 22.42 -6.61
C MET A 324 -26.35 22.74 -7.99
N SER A 325 -27.58 22.35 -8.25
CA SER A 325 -28.24 22.61 -9.54
C SER A 325 -28.65 24.08 -9.71
N GLY A 326 -28.90 24.79 -8.62
CA GLY A 326 -29.31 26.19 -8.64
C GLY A 326 -28.17 27.19 -8.86
N ILE A 327 -27.00 26.94 -8.22
CA ILE A 327 -25.85 27.84 -8.33
C ILE A 327 -25.29 27.82 -9.77
N GLY A 328 -25.16 29.01 -10.36
CA GLY A 328 -24.67 29.18 -11.73
C GLY A 328 -25.69 28.84 -12.82
N SER A 329 -26.93 28.44 -12.44
CA SER A 329 -28.02 28.20 -13.37
C SER A 329 -28.78 29.48 -13.73
N SER A 330 -29.78 29.36 -14.61
CA SER A 330 -30.73 30.42 -14.91
C SER A 330 -31.86 30.56 -13.89
N ASP A 331 -31.83 29.83 -12.79
CA ASP A 331 -32.85 29.90 -11.74
C ASP A 331 -32.79 31.25 -11.03
N ALA A 332 -33.90 32.00 -11.12
CA ALA A 332 -33.99 33.36 -10.58
C ALA A 332 -33.76 33.42 -9.05
N GLU A 333 -34.04 32.32 -8.31
CA GLU A 333 -33.79 32.27 -6.87
C GLU A 333 -32.31 32.31 -6.52
N PHE A 334 -31.43 31.80 -7.35
CA PHE A 334 -29.99 31.68 -7.11
C PHE A 334 -29.17 32.81 -7.77
N LYS A 335 -29.83 33.75 -8.48
CA LYS A 335 -29.13 34.80 -9.25
C LYS A 335 -28.11 35.59 -8.45
N ASP A 336 -28.43 35.89 -7.19
CA ASP A 336 -27.60 36.71 -6.29
C ASP A 336 -26.73 35.82 -5.35
N VAL A 337 -26.76 34.49 -5.47
CA VAL A 337 -26.01 33.55 -4.64
C VAL A 337 -24.63 33.29 -5.25
N GLN A 338 -23.70 34.27 -5.08
CA GLN A 338 -22.38 34.21 -5.70
C GLN A 338 -21.23 34.02 -4.70
N SER A 339 -21.51 34.01 -3.39
CA SER A 339 -20.50 33.81 -2.34
C SER A 339 -21.03 32.91 -1.23
N TRP A 340 -20.14 32.39 -0.40
CA TRP A 340 -20.51 31.60 0.77
C TRP A 340 -21.42 32.37 1.73
N GLY A 341 -21.15 33.66 1.90
CA GLY A 341 -22.00 34.57 2.69
C GLY A 341 -23.41 34.67 2.12
N ALA A 342 -23.53 34.89 0.80
CA ALA A 342 -24.81 34.98 0.12
C ALA A 342 -25.61 33.65 0.19
N LEU A 343 -24.93 32.49 0.04
CA LEU A 343 -25.57 31.20 0.20
C LEU A 343 -26.15 30.98 1.62
N LEU A 344 -25.37 31.32 2.65
CA LEU A 344 -25.84 31.19 4.04
C LEU A 344 -27.02 32.12 4.35
N GLU A 345 -27.06 33.30 3.76
CA GLU A 345 -28.18 34.23 3.88
C GLU A 345 -29.41 33.72 3.14
N PHE A 346 -29.25 33.25 1.90
CA PHE A 346 -30.30 32.59 1.13
C PHE A 346 -30.96 31.44 1.93
N LEU A 347 -30.13 30.54 2.48
CA LEU A 347 -30.62 29.44 3.31
C LEU A 347 -31.30 29.90 4.60
N ARG A 348 -30.91 31.07 5.15
CA ARG A 348 -31.56 31.66 6.30
C ARG A 348 -32.98 32.16 5.97
N GLU A 349 -33.15 32.77 4.81
CA GLU A 349 -34.46 33.24 4.32
C GLU A 349 -35.40 32.05 4.08
N ARG A 350 -34.94 31.02 3.37
CA ARG A 350 -35.70 29.80 3.11
C ARG A 350 -36.06 29.03 4.39
N GLN A 351 -35.21 29.06 5.40
CA GLN A 351 -35.51 28.53 6.74
C GLN A 351 -36.69 29.22 7.41
N GLY A 352 -36.83 30.54 7.20
CA GLY A 352 -37.87 31.39 7.81
C GLY A 352 -39.20 31.41 7.07
N GLU A 353 -39.27 30.88 5.86
CA GLU A 353 -40.49 30.87 5.04
C GLU A 353 -41.63 30.03 5.64
N LYS A 354 -42.86 30.52 5.45
CA LYS A 354 -44.04 29.73 5.80
C LYS A 354 -44.24 28.65 4.72
N GLY A 355 -44.06 27.37 5.14
CA GLY A 355 -44.22 26.24 4.23
C GLY A 355 -42.94 25.44 4.03
N ARG A 356 -42.89 24.70 2.93
CA ARG A 356 -41.71 23.92 2.55
C ARG A 356 -41.05 24.54 1.33
N TRP A 357 -39.75 24.77 1.39
CA TRP A 357 -38.96 25.19 0.25
C TRP A 357 -39.02 24.13 -0.85
N ARG A 358 -39.28 24.53 -2.10
CA ARG A 358 -39.53 23.64 -3.24
C ARG A 358 -40.71 22.64 -2.99
N GLY A 359 -41.59 22.92 -2.03
CA GLY A 359 -42.67 21.99 -1.64
C GLY A 359 -42.20 20.75 -0.85
N MET A 360 -40.92 20.55 -0.66
CA MET A 360 -40.30 19.34 -0.07
C MET A 360 -39.59 19.59 1.25
N PHE A 361 -38.78 20.63 1.35
CA PHE A 361 -37.85 20.80 2.46
C PHE A 361 -38.41 21.66 3.59
N ALA A 362 -38.50 21.10 4.78
CA ALA A 362 -38.93 21.84 5.97
C ALA A 362 -37.86 22.81 6.44
N GLY A 363 -38.25 23.96 7.00
CA GLY A 363 -37.34 24.97 7.54
C GLY A 363 -36.36 24.41 8.59
N SER A 364 -36.76 23.40 9.37
CA SER A 364 -35.87 22.71 10.33
C SER A 364 -34.70 21.99 9.65
N SER A 365 -34.97 21.31 8.52
CA SER A 365 -33.95 20.61 7.73
C SER A 365 -33.00 21.59 7.06
N ILE A 366 -33.52 22.69 6.47
CA ILE A 366 -32.73 23.79 5.92
C ILE A 366 -31.85 24.42 7.02
N GLY A 367 -32.42 24.60 8.21
CA GLY A 367 -31.68 25.13 9.36
C GLY A 367 -30.55 24.21 9.82
N MET A 368 -30.73 22.87 9.76
CA MET A 368 -29.68 21.90 10.06
C MET A 368 -28.57 21.96 9.00
N PHE A 369 -28.93 21.93 7.72
CA PHE A 369 -28.00 22.08 6.60
C PHE A 369 -27.19 23.38 6.70
N ARG A 370 -27.86 24.51 6.90
CA ARG A 370 -27.22 25.82 7.05
C ARG A 370 -26.25 25.88 8.24
N ARG A 371 -26.62 25.33 9.41
CA ARG A 371 -25.73 25.30 10.58
C ARG A 371 -24.48 24.47 10.31
N HIS A 372 -24.61 23.33 9.65
CA HIS A 372 -23.48 22.49 9.28
C HIS A 372 -22.54 23.24 8.31
N LEU A 373 -23.08 23.78 7.23
CA LEU A 373 -22.32 24.55 6.24
C LEU A 373 -21.63 25.76 6.87
N ARG A 374 -22.34 26.56 7.69
CA ARG A 374 -21.78 27.69 8.40
C ARG A 374 -20.62 27.32 9.31
N ARG A 375 -20.72 26.19 10.00
CA ARG A 375 -19.64 25.68 10.85
C ARG A 375 -18.36 25.48 10.04
N ILE A 376 -18.47 24.91 8.85
CA ILE A 376 -17.32 24.61 7.98
C ILE A 376 -16.76 25.90 7.39
N VAL A 377 -17.57 26.67 6.67
CA VAL A 377 -17.09 27.78 5.83
C VAL A 377 -16.81 29.09 6.59
N GLN A 378 -17.41 29.32 7.77
CA GLN A 378 -17.23 30.57 8.54
C GLN A 378 -16.65 30.36 9.93
N THR A 379 -17.07 29.33 10.68
CA THR A 379 -16.73 29.23 12.11
C THR A 379 -15.33 28.66 12.33
N ARG A 380 -14.88 27.70 11.50
CA ARG A 380 -13.55 27.08 11.63
C ARG A 380 -12.39 27.98 11.22
N GLN A 381 -12.61 28.91 10.33
CA GLN A 381 -11.63 29.91 9.85
C GLN A 381 -10.29 29.30 9.41
N THR A 382 -10.33 28.13 8.76
CA THR A 382 -9.12 27.51 8.20
C THR A 382 -8.50 28.34 7.09
N GLY A 383 -9.29 29.24 6.49
CA GLY A 383 -8.87 30.16 5.43
C GLY A 383 -8.99 29.58 4.03
N ILE A 384 -9.35 28.30 3.88
CA ILE A 384 -9.48 27.64 2.58
C ILE A 384 -10.71 28.12 1.78
N PHE A 385 -11.80 28.50 2.47
CA PHE A 385 -13.00 29.05 1.86
C PHE A 385 -12.91 30.55 1.72
N VAL A 386 -13.15 31.06 0.52
CA VAL A 386 -13.09 32.50 0.18
C VAL A 386 -14.33 32.93 -0.61
N ASP A 387 -14.73 34.19 -0.50
CA ASP A 387 -15.82 34.72 -1.32
C ASP A 387 -15.40 34.85 -2.79
N SER A 388 -14.13 35.19 -3.03
CA SER A 388 -13.53 35.24 -4.35
C SER A 388 -12.04 34.92 -4.25
N ARG A 389 -11.52 34.09 -5.16
CA ARG A 389 -10.10 33.79 -5.24
C ARG A 389 -9.29 34.94 -5.80
N SER A 390 -8.17 35.25 -5.18
CA SER A 390 -7.20 36.17 -5.72
C SER A 390 -6.45 35.57 -6.91
N ARG A 391 -5.72 36.38 -7.68
CA ARG A 391 -4.97 35.92 -8.85
C ARG A 391 -3.92 34.81 -8.53
N ASN A 392 -3.42 34.80 -7.30
CA ASN A 392 -2.40 33.86 -6.84
C ASN A 392 -3.00 32.61 -6.18
N GLU A 393 -4.31 32.55 -6.02
CA GLU A 393 -5.02 31.42 -5.43
C GLU A 393 -5.68 30.60 -6.52
N LYS A 394 -5.36 29.31 -6.54
CA LYS A 394 -5.81 28.38 -7.58
C LYS A 394 -7.07 27.63 -7.13
N LEU A 395 -7.89 27.23 -8.07
CA LEU A 395 -8.85 26.15 -7.84
C LEU A 395 -8.15 24.82 -8.11
N LEU A 396 -8.18 23.92 -7.15
CA LEU A 396 -7.40 22.68 -7.21
C LEU A 396 -7.75 21.85 -8.46
N SER A 397 -9.04 21.67 -8.76
CA SER A 397 -9.46 20.94 -9.96
C SER A 397 -8.90 21.56 -11.26
N HIS A 398 -8.79 22.89 -11.37
CA HIS A 398 -8.20 23.53 -12.55
C HIS A 398 -6.69 23.29 -12.67
N GLU A 399 -5.96 23.25 -11.57
CA GLU A 399 -4.52 22.91 -11.60
C GLU A 399 -4.33 21.45 -12.01
N LEU A 400 -5.20 20.55 -11.54
CA LEU A 400 -5.12 19.12 -11.81
C LEU A 400 -5.64 18.74 -13.21
N THR A 401 -6.38 19.60 -13.92
CA THR A 401 -6.68 19.34 -15.34
C THR A 401 -5.45 19.45 -16.25
N ASN A 402 -4.37 20.06 -15.75
CA ASN A 402 -3.13 20.27 -16.48
C ASN A 402 -1.98 19.40 -15.94
N VAL A 403 -2.28 18.26 -15.30
CA VAL A 403 -1.24 17.34 -14.82
C VAL A 403 -0.37 16.84 -15.97
N LYS A 404 0.94 16.81 -15.74
CA LYS A 404 1.94 16.39 -16.74
C LYS A 404 2.57 15.07 -16.32
N GLY A 405 2.82 14.22 -17.28
CA GLY A 405 3.58 13.01 -17.05
C GLY A 405 5.02 13.31 -16.64
N GLY A 406 5.58 12.43 -15.82
CA GLY A 406 6.89 12.62 -15.19
C GLY A 406 6.89 13.59 -13.99
N HIS A 407 5.74 14.19 -13.64
CA HIS A 407 5.63 15.17 -12.57
C HIS A 407 4.92 14.57 -11.34
N VAL A 408 5.29 15.09 -10.17
CA VAL A 408 4.71 14.73 -8.87
C VAL A 408 4.01 15.95 -8.28
N TYR A 409 2.75 15.78 -7.90
CA TYR A 409 1.93 16.83 -7.30
C TYR A 409 1.64 16.46 -5.83
N VAL A 410 2.16 17.22 -4.90
CA VAL A 410 1.93 17.02 -3.46
C VAL A 410 0.85 17.99 -3.01
N VAL A 411 -0.30 17.47 -2.62
CA VAL A 411 -1.44 18.25 -2.11
C VAL A 411 -1.46 18.15 -0.60
N ASP A 412 -1.22 19.25 0.08
CA ASP A 412 -1.26 19.29 1.55
C ASP A 412 -2.68 19.47 2.07
N ILE A 413 -3.08 18.59 2.96
CA ILE A 413 -4.37 18.62 3.66
C ILE A 413 -4.22 18.41 5.18
N ALA A 414 -3.00 18.35 5.67
CA ALA A 414 -2.70 17.90 7.02
C ALA A 414 -3.31 18.78 8.13
N LYS A 415 -3.47 20.09 7.88
CA LYS A 415 -4.11 21.03 8.83
C LYS A 415 -5.59 21.25 8.59
N LEU A 416 -6.16 20.69 7.53
CA LEU A 416 -7.57 20.81 7.23
C LEU A 416 -8.42 19.93 8.14
N ALA A 417 -9.66 20.33 8.38
CA ALA A 417 -10.64 19.53 9.10
C ALA A 417 -11.15 18.37 8.21
N ASP A 418 -11.76 17.35 8.82
CA ASP A 418 -12.15 16.12 8.10
C ASP A 418 -13.09 16.38 6.90
N GLU A 419 -14.04 17.34 7.03
CA GLU A 419 -14.95 17.69 5.92
C GLU A 419 -14.20 18.44 4.81
N GLU A 420 -13.22 19.26 5.14
CA GLU A 420 -12.38 19.96 4.18
C GLU A 420 -11.42 18.98 3.48
N GLN A 421 -10.87 18.03 4.22
CA GLN A 421 -10.06 16.94 3.65
C GLN A 421 -10.89 16.10 2.67
N ALA A 422 -12.15 15.79 3.02
CA ALA A 422 -13.05 15.04 2.14
C ALA A 422 -13.38 15.84 0.86
N LEU A 423 -13.60 17.17 0.97
CA LEU A 423 -13.76 18.03 -0.18
C LEU A 423 -12.54 18.01 -1.10
N VAL A 424 -11.35 18.24 -0.54
CA VAL A 424 -10.10 18.29 -1.34
C VAL A 424 -9.83 16.95 -2.01
N PHE A 425 -9.95 15.85 -1.28
CA PHE A 425 -9.71 14.52 -1.87
C PHE A 425 -10.75 14.17 -2.94
N GLY A 426 -12.03 14.44 -2.68
CA GLY A 426 -13.10 14.20 -3.66
C GLY A 426 -12.96 15.10 -4.90
N ASP A 427 -12.49 16.35 -4.74
CA ASP A 427 -12.19 17.25 -5.86
C ASP A 427 -11.07 16.69 -6.75
N ILE A 428 -9.99 16.16 -6.15
CA ILE A 428 -8.91 15.47 -6.86
C ILE A 428 -9.47 14.29 -7.66
N LEU A 429 -10.23 13.40 -7.01
CA LEU A 429 -10.77 12.21 -7.65
C LEU A 429 -11.69 12.57 -8.82
N ARG A 430 -12.61 13.54 -8.63
CA ARG A 430 -13.54 13.99 -9.68
C ARG A 430 -12.79 14.65 -10.85
N ALA A 431 -11.83 15.53 -10.57
CA ALA A 431 -11.06 16.21 -11.60
C ALA A 431 -10.27 15.21 -12.47
N ILE A 432 -9.54 14.29 -11.83
CA ILE A 432 -8.74 13.29 -12.57
C ILE A 432 -9.65 12.31 -13.31
N TYR A 433 -10.75 11.87 -12.69
CA TYR A 433 -11.69 10.97 -13.35
C TYR A 433 -12.31 11.61 -14.60
N ALA A 434 -12.73 12.89 -14.50
CA ALA A 434 -13.34 13.62 -15.61
C ALA A 434 -12.38 13.78 -16.80
N ILE A 435 -11.15 14.25 -16.58
CA ILE A 435 -10.17 14.43 -17.67
C ILE A 435 -9.79 13.09 -18.32
N LYS A 436 -9.74 12.01 -17.54
CA LYS A 436 -9.44 10.67 -18.07
C LYS A 436 -10.62 10.09 -18.85
N ALA A 437 -11.86 10.30 -18.39
CA ALA A 437 -13.06 9.87 -19.12
C ALA A 437 -13.19 10.62 -20.44
N GLU A 438 -13.01 11.95 -20.45
CA GLU A 438 -13.03 12.79 -21.66
C GLU A 438 -11.93 12.37 -22.65
N ALA A 439 -10.72 12.10 -22.18
CA ALA A 439 -9.62 11.63 -23.03
C ALA A 439 -9.92 10.27 -23.72
N VAL A 440 -10.65 9.39 -23.06
CA VAL A 440 -11.09 8.11 -23.63
C VAL A 440 -12.18 8.31 -24.70
N GLU A 441 -13.14 9.23 -24.45
CA GLU A 441 -14.22 9.54 -25.40
C GLU A 441 -13.69 10.21 -26.67
N ASP A 442 -12.78 11.17 -26.55
CA ASP A 442 -12.21 11.93 -27.66
C ASP A 442 -11.32 11.11 -28.61
N ARG A 443 -10.87 9.93 -28.19
CA ARG A 443 -9.97 9.01 -28.96
C ARG A 443 -8.79 9.71 -29.63
N LYS A 444 -8.28 10.79 -29.07
CA LYS A 444 -7.13 11.51 -29.64
C LYS A 444 -5.86 10.74 -29.34
N GLU A 445 -5.13 10.35 -30.39
CA GLU A 445 -3.82 9.68 -30.29
C GLU A 445 -2.77 10.52 -29.55
N THR A 446 -2.98 11.81 -29.39
CA THR A 446 -2.07 12.75 -28.72
C THR A 446 -2.83 13.56 -27.67
N SER A 447 -3.38 12.89 -26.65
CA SER A 447 -3.92 13.59 -25.49
C SER A 447 -2.75 14.14 -24.65
N PRO A 448 -2.79 15.41 -24.19
CA PRO A 448 -1.80 15.94 -23.27
C PRO A 448 -1.91 15.31 -21.87
N VAL A 449 -2.97 14.55 -21.61
CA VAL A 449 -3.21 13.88 -20.32
C VAL A 449 -2.34 12.63 -20.22
N PRO A 450 -1.59 12.44 -19.13
CA PRO A 450 -0.78 11.24 -18.91
C PRO A 450 -1.59 9.95 -19.03
N GLU A 451 -0.99 8.90 -19.57
CA GLU A 451 -1.67 7.60 -19.72
C GLU A 451 -2.12 7.06 -18.36
N LYS A 452 -1.28 7.21 -17.33
CA LYS A 452 -1.56 6.77 -15.97
C LYS A 452 -1.47 7.94 -14.99
N VAL A 453 -2.36 7.95 -14.02
CA VAL A 453 -2.30 8.87 -12.88
C VAL A 453 -2.33 8.04 -11.60
N ILE A 454 -1.23 8.06 -10.85
CA ILE A 454 -1.13 7.40 -9.55
C ILE A 454 -1.58 8.39 -8.48
N ILE A 455 -2.54 8.00 -7.65
CA ILE A 455 -3.00 8.78 -6.51
C ILE A 455 -2.63 8.03 -5.24
N PHE A 456 -1.71 8.61 -4.44
CA PHE A 456 -1.37 8.08 -3.12
C PHE A 456 -2.17 8.78 -2.03
N VAL A 457 -2.78 7.99 -1.15
CA VAL A 457 -3.51 8.48 0.03
C VAL A 457 -3.17 7.65 1.27
N ASP A 458 -2.70 8.30 2.32
CA ASP A 458 -2.57 7.69 3.65
C ASP A 458 -3.88 7.83 4.42
N GLU A 459 -4.18 6.88 5.32
CA GLU A 459 -5.41 6.80 6.12
C GLU A 459 -6.69 6.75 5.26
N LEU A 460 -6.71 5.93 4.21
CA LEU A 460 -7.87 5.79 3.31
C LEU A 460 -9.17 5.42 4.06
N ASN A 461 -9.07 4.74 5.20
CA ASN A 461 -10.22 4.43 6.07
C ASN A 461 -10.99 5.68 6.55
N LYS A 462 -10.44 6.88 6.47
CA LYS A 462 -11.17 8.13 6.73
C LYS A 462 -12.20 8.44 5.65
N TYR A 463 -11.91 8.09 4.40
CA TYR A 463 -12.69 8.45 3.22
C TYR A 463 -13.57 7.30 2.71
N ALA A 464 -13.09 6.07 2.86
CA ALA A 464 -13.83 4.87 2.50
C ALA A 464 -13.81 3.85 3.66
N PRO A 465 -14.48 4.15 4.79
CA PRO A 465 -14.53 3.25 5.94
C PRO A 465 -15.38 2.02 5.65
N SER A 466 -15.05 0.91 6.31
CA SER A 466 -15.88 -0.30 6.30
C SER A 466 -17.27 -0.01 6.88
N GLY A 467 -18.32 -0.42 6.18
CA GLY A 467 -19.69 -0.35 6.67
C GLY A 467 -20.36 1.03 6.70
N ARG A 468 -19.78 2.04 6.04
CA ARG A 468 -20.39 3.37 5.93
C ARG A 468 -20.28 3.90 4.51
N ASP A 469 -21.40 4.38 3.98
CA ASP A 469 -21.48 5.08 2.70
C ASP A 469 -21.52 6.59 2.89
N SER A 470 -20.88 7.31 1.97
CA SER A 470 -20.87 8.77 1.92
C SER A 470 -20.51 9.22 0.49
N PRO A 471 -20.74 10.49 0.11
CA PRO A 471 -20.33 10.99 -1.20
C PRO A 471 -18.85 10.74 -1.53
N ILE A 472 -17.94 10.94 -0.58
CA ILE A 472 -16.51 10.64 -0.80
C ILE A 472 -16.25 9.13 -0.90
N THR A 473 -16.95 8.30 -0.13
CA THR A 473 -16.83 6.84 -0.24
C THR A 473 -17.18 6.36 -1.64
N GLN A 474 -18.29 6.84 -2.22
CA GLN A 474 -18.69 6.48 -3.58
C GLN A 474 -17.63 6.89 -4.62
N GLN A 475 -17.01 8.07 -4.50
CA GLN A 475 -15.93 8.48 -5.40
C GLN A 475 -14.70 7.55 -5.31
N VAL A 476 -14.32 7.12 -4.10
CA VAL A 476 -13.24 6.15 -3.91
C VAL A 476 -13.60 4.79 -4.51
N LEU A 477 -14.84 4.34 -4.36
CA LEU A 477 -15.33 3.09 -4.96
C LEU A 477 -15.34 3.14 -6.49
N ASP A 478 -15.76 4.25 -7.08
CA ASP A 478 -15.71 4.44 -8.53
C ASP A 478 -14.30 4.32 -9.07
N VAL A 479 -13.32 4.93 -8.40
CA VAL A 479 -11.90 4.79 -8.76
C VAL A 479 -11.41 3.36 -8.56
N ALA A 480 -11.74 2.71 -7.46
CA ALA A 480 -11.31 1.33 -7.18
C ALA A 480 -11.87 0.31 -8.18
N GLU A 481 -13.06 0.56 -8.74
CA GLU A 481 -13.73 -0.38 -9.65
C GLU A 481 -13.50 -0.06 -11.12
N ARG A 482 -13.44 1.22 -11.49
CA ARG A 482 -13.37 1.69 -12.87
C ARG A 482 -12.07 2.40 -13.22
N GLY A 483 -11.32 2.85 -12.22
CA GLY A 483 -10.08 3.62 -12.42
C GLY A 483 -9.07 2.92 -13.30
N ARG A 484 -8.96 1.57 -13.19
CA ARG A 484 -8.07 0.78 -14.03
C ARG A 484 -8.26 1.06 -15.53
N SER A 485 -9.49 1.02 -16.01
CA SER A 485 -9.80 1.25 -17.44
C SER A 485 -9.52 2.67 -17.90
N LEU A 486 -9.52 3.63 -16.97
CA LEU A 486 -9.19 5.03 -17.21
C LEU A 486 -7.72 5.34 -16.96
N GLY A 487 -6.92 4.39 -16.48
CA GLY A 487 -5.53 4.63 -16.08
C GLY A 487 -5.39 5.44 -14.79
N VAL A 488 -6.39 5.41 -13.90
CA VAL A 488 -6.33 6.01 -12.56
C VAL A 488 -6.01 4.91 -11.55
N ILE A 489 -4.85 5.01 -10.89
CA ILE A 489 -4.33 4.00 -9.99
C ILE A 489 -4.32 4.54 -8.56
N LEU A 490 -4.96 3.83 -7.63
CA LEU A 490 -4.97 4.17 -6.21
C LEU A 490 -3.88 3.37 -5.49
N ILE A 491 -2.95 4.06 -4.84
CA ILE A 491 -2.05 3.49 -3.82
C ILE A 491 -2.56 3.97 -2.47
N SER A 492 -3.16 3.07 -1.71
CA SER A 492 -3.75 3.39 -0.41
C SER A 492 -2.90 2.84 0.73
N ALA A 493 -2.79 3.62 1.79
CA ALA A 493 -2.18 3.18 3.03
C ALA A 493 -3.13 3.39 4.20
N GLN A 494 -3.15 2.45 5.14
CA GLN A 494 -3.93 2.53 6.38
C GLN A 494 -3.35 1.65 7.47
N GLN A 495 -3.77 1.87 8.71
CA GLN A 495 -3.32 1.07 9.82
C GLN A 495 -3.94 -0.33 9.81
N PHE A 496 -5.24 -0.43 9.53
CA PHE A 496 -6.01 -1.66 9.52
C PHE A 496 -6.67 -1.86 8.16
N MET A 497 -6.41 -3.00 7.51
CA MET A 497 -7.04 -3.35 6.24
C MET A 497 -8.56 -3.52 6.41
N SER A 498 -8.98 -4.11 7.53
CA SER A 498 -10.40 -4.32 7.87
C SER A 498 -11.20 -3.04 8.09
N ALA A 499 -10.52 -1.91 8.34
CA ALA A 499 -11.17 -0.61 8.51
C ALA A 499 -11.53 0.06 7.18
N VAL A 500 -11.03 -0.44 6.05
CA VAL A 500 -11.32 0.08 4.70
C VAL A 500 -12.47 -0.69 4.08
N HIS A 501 -13.25 -0.03 3.26
CA HIS A 501 -14.38 -0.65 2.54
C HIS A 501 -13.92 -1.85 1.70
N GLY A 502 -14.57 -3.02 1.87
CA GLY A 502 -14.14 -4.29 1.28
C GLY A 502 -14.06 -4.31 -0.26
N ARG A 503 -14.84 -3.45 -0.96
CA ARG A 503 -14.74 -3.29 -2.42
C ARG A 503 -13.43 -2.63 -2.84
N VAL A 504 -12.81 -1.79 -2.02
CA VAL A 504 -11.48 -1.20 -2.30
C VAL A 504 -10.39 -2.24 -2.09
N THR A 505 -10.39 -2.91 -0.93
CA THR A 505 -9.37 -3.95 -0.63
C THR A 505 -9.48 -5.15 -1.57
N GLY A 506 -10.72 -5.49 -2.02
CA GLY A 506 -10.98 -6.57 -2.97
C GLY A 506 -10.50 -6.25 -4.40
N ASN A 507 -10.56 -4.98 -4.82
CA ASN A 507 -10.09 -4.56 -6.14
C ASN A 507 -8.58 -4.23 -6.17
N SER A 508 -7.88 -4.25 -5.04
CA SER A 508 -6.43 -4.05 -4.98
C SER A 508 -5.70 -5.37 -5.28
N ALA A 509 -5.11 -5.48 -6.47
CA ALA A 509 -4.38 -6.67 -6.91
C ALA A 509 -3.10 -6.91 -6.11
N THR A 510 -2.52 -5.85 -5.58
CA THR A 510 -1.32 -5.91 -4.75
C THR A 510 -1.65 -5.50 -3.32
N LYS A 511 -1.41 -6.42 -2.39
CA LYS A 511 -1.54 -6.17 -0.96
C LYS A 511 -0.17 -6.22 -0.30
N ILE A 512 0.16 -5.18 0.43
CA ILE A 512 1.44 -5.03 1.12
C ILE A 512 1.16 -4.91 2.61
N ILE A 513 1.71 -5.85 3.37
CA ILE A 513 1.35 -6.02 4.77
C ILE A 513 2.62 -5.82 5.61
N GLY A 514 2.63 -4.75 6.38
CA GLY A 514 3.61 -4.55 7.43
C GLY A 514 3.19 -5.26 8.72
N ARG A 515 4.02 -5.13 9.76
CA ARG A 515 3.68 -5.68 11.07
C ARG A 515 2.27 -5.28 11.50
N THR A 516 1.48 -6.26 11.90
CA THR A 516 0.06 -6.09 12.23
C THR A 516 -0.26 -6.79 13.55
N GLY A 517 -1.14 -6.23 14.37
CA GLY A 517 -1.55 -6.83 15.64
C GLY A 517 -2.38 -8.10 15.43
N SER A 518 -2.33 -9.02 16.41
CA SER A 518 -3.00 -10.33 16.33
C SER A 518 -4.52 -10.23 16.17
N SER A 519 -5.15 -9.20 16.71
CA SER A 519 -6.61 -8.97 16.54
C SER A 519 -6.96 -8.65 15.09
N GLU A 520 -6.17 -7.81 14.44
CA GLU A 520 -6.39 -7.37 13.07
C GLU A 520 -6.06 -8.49 12.06
N VAL A 521 -4.95 -9.20 12.25
CA VAL A 521 -4.52 -10.27 11.32
C VAL A 521 -5.51 -11.45 11.28
N ASN A 522 -6.40 -11.57 12.26
CA ASN A 522 -7.47 -12.55 12.29
C ASN A 522 -8.78 -12.07 11.63
N ALA A 523 -8.83 -10.80 11.18
CA ALA A 523 -9.98 -10.29 10.43
C ALA A 523 -10.18 -11.03 9.09
N PRO A 524 -11.42 -11.06 8.57
CA PRO A 524 -11.72 -11.72 7.29
C PRO A 524 -10.84 -11.29 6.12
N ASP A 525 -10.40 -10.03 6.11
CA ASP A 525 -9.57 -9.43 5.07
C ASP A 525 -8.19 -10.08 4.94
N TYR A 526 -7.72 -10.82 5.96
CA TYR A 526 -6.43 -11.53 5.97
C TYR A 526 -6.57 -13.04 5.71
N ARG A 527 -7.77 -13.55 5.37
CA ARG A 527 -7.99 -14.99 5.15
C ARG A 527 -7.26 -15.56 3.94
N PHE A 528 -6.79 -14.71 3.03
CA PHE A 528 -5.94 -15.13 1.91
C PHE A 528 -4.53 -15.54 2.35
N LEU A 529 -4.13 -15.24 3.60
CA LEU A 529 -2.89 -15.72 4.21
C LEU A 529 -3.15 -17.03 4.96
N ASP A 530 -2.25 -17.99 4.80
CA ASP A 530 -2.26 -19.19 5.62
C ASP A 530 -2.04 -18.86 7.11
N GLN A 531 -2.45 -19.74 8.00
CA GLN A 531 -2.39 -19.50 9.44
C GLN A 531 -0.97 -19.22 9.94
N ASP A 532 0.02 -19.96 9.43
CA ASP A 532 1.42 -19.80 9.83
C ASP A 532 1.97 -18.46 9.35
N ILE A 533 1.66 -18.06 8.12
CA ILE A 533 2.02 -16.75 7.56
C ILE A 533 1.36 -15.63 8.36
N ARG A 534 0.07 -15.75 8.74
CA ARG A 534 -0.61 -14.77 9.60
C ARG A 534 0.09 -14.59 10.94
N SER A 535 0.53 -15.68 11.55
CA SER A 535 1.28 -15.64 12.81
C SER A 535 2.62 -14.90 12.65
N ALA A 536 3.30 -15.11 11.53
CA ALA A 536 4.57 -14.45 11.23
C ALA A 536 4.43 -12.94 10.99
N VAL A 537 3.31 -12.47 10.41
CA VAL A 537 3.02 -11.03 10.21
C VAL A 537 3.10 -10.24 11.52
N THR A 538 2.69 -10.83 12.63
CA THR A 538 2.72 -10.15 13.94
C THR A 538 4.13 -9.89 14.46
N ARG A 539 5.14 -10.54 13.89
CA ARG A 539 6.55 -10.51 14.31
C ARG A 539 7.48 -9.83 13.32
N LEU A 540 6.96 -9.32 12.20
CA LEU A 540 7.78 -8.61 11.21
C LEU A 540 8.58 -7.48 11.87
N ALA A 541 9.84 -7.35 11.52
CA ALA A 541 10.73 -6.30 11.98
C ALA A 541 10.48 -4.97 11.24
N LYS A 542 11.10 -3.89 11.71
CA LYS A 542 11.12 -2.63 10.99
C LYS A 542 11.80 -2.80 9.63
N GLY A 543 11.14 -2.34 8.55
CA GLY A 543 11.66 -2.49 7.19
C GLY A 543 11.32 -3.82 6.52
N GLU A 544 10.68 -4.76 7.21
CA GLU A 544 10.14 -5.98 6.63
C GLU A 544 8.66 -5.84 6.27
N LEU A 545 8.29 -6.38 5.14
CA LEU A 545 6.91 -6.42 4.63
C LEU A 545 6.61 -7.78 4.00
N LEU A 546 5.34 -8.16 3.98
CA LEU A 546 4.83 -9.20 3.10
C LEU A 546 4.17 -8.57 1.88
N ILE A 547 4.49 -9.09 0.72
CA ILE A 547 3.86 -8.70 -0.55
C ILE A 547 3.05 -9.87 -1.07
N SER A 548 1.75 -9.66 -1.24
CA SER A 548 0.85 -10.51 -2.02
C SER A 548 0.56 -9.81 -3.34
N HIS A 549 0.89 -10.44 -4.45
CA HIS A 549 0.73 -9.89 -5.79
C HIS A 549 0.10 -10.95 -6.70
N ALA A 550 -0.60 -10.53 -7.75
CA ALA A 550 -1.39 -11.41 -8.60
C ALA A 550 -0.60 -12.58 -9.23
N ILE A 551 0.70 -12.37 -9.49
CA ILE A 551 1.55 -13.42 -10.06
C ILE A 551 2.18 -14.34 -9.01
N TYR A 552 2.12 -13.98 -7.71
CA TYR A 552 2.69 -14.81 -6.64
C TYR A 552 1.67 -15.81 -6.13
N ARG A 553 2.04 -17.08 -6.04
CA ARG A 553 1.18 -18.10 -5.41
C ARG A 553 1.07 -17.96 -3.90
N GLN A 554 2.16 -17.51 -3.26
CA GLN A 554 2.21 -17.21 -1.82
C GLN A 554 2.80 -15.83 -1.60
N PRO A 555 2.42 -15.13 -0.53
CA PRO A 555 3.03 -13.87 -0.17
C PRO A 555 4.52 -14.05 0.15
N VAL A 556 5.33 -13.10 -0.29
CA VAL A 556 6.78 -13.11 -0.06
C VAL A 556 7.19 -12.05 0.94
N LYS A 557 8.15 -12.39 1.81
CA LYS A 557 8.76 -11.43 2.72
C LYS A 557 9.87 -10.68 2.02
N VAL A 558 9.81 -9.35 2.08
CA VAL A 558 10.83 -8.46 1.50
C VAL A 558 11.33 -7.46 2.51
N ILE A 559 12.53 -6.97 2.29
CA ILE A 559 13.06 -5.73 2.87
C ILE A 559 13.12 -4.66 1.78
N PHE A 560 12.96 -3.42 2.17
CA PHE A 560 13.04 -2.28 1.24
C PHE A 560 13.93 -1.19 1.84
N PRO A 561 14.56 -0.34 0.99
CA PRO A 561 15.47 0.69 1.49
C PRO A 561 14.71 1.90 2.06
N MET A 562 15.37 2.65 2.91
CA MET A 562 14.86 3.94 3.39
C MET A 562 14.76 4.91 2.22
N PRO A 563 13.69 5.77 2.19
CA PRO A 563 13.55 6.82 1.18
C PRO A 563 14.73 7.78 1.17
N ALA A 564 15.13 8.20 -0.02
CA ALA A 564 16.30 9.08 -0.22
C ALA A 564 15.97 10.58 -0.09
N TYR A 565 14.69 10.93 0.09
CA TYR A 565 14.25 12.30 0.33
C TYR A 565 14.25 12.65 1.82
N LYS A 566 14.22 13.94 2.11
CA LYS A 566 14.23 14.46 3.48
C LYS A 566 12.89 14.18 4.16
N GLN A 567 12.92 13.35 5.18
CA GLN A 567 11.80 13.08 6.07
C GLN A 567 11.87 13.98 7.30
N GLU A 568 10.72 14.35 7.88
CA GLU A 568 10.69 15.02 9.16
C GLU A 568 11.29 14.09 10.23
N GLN A 569 12.32 14.56 10.93
CA GLN A 569 12.89 13.80 12.05
C GLN A 569 11.91 13.85 13.22
N ARG A 570 11.40 12.71 13.59
CA ARG A 570 10.57 12.52 14.79
C ARG A 570 11.41 12.34 16.04
#